data_e2458826460e2d2389c05fe75d9dc70c
#
_entry.id   e2458826460e2d2389c05fe75d9dc70c
#
_cell.length_a   1.000
_cell.length_b   1.000
_cell.length_c   1.000
_cell.angle_alpha   90.00
_cell.angle_beta   90.00
_cell.angle_gamma   90.00
#
_symmetry.space_group_name_H-M   'P 1'
#
loop_
_entity.id
_entity.type
_entity.pdbx_description
1 polymer ?
#
loop_
_entity_poly.entity_id
_entity_poly.type
_entity_poly.pdbx_seq_one_letter_code
_entity_poly.pdbx_strand_id
1 'polypeptide(L)'
;VSVGAAGKERQIKNVAAGKVSATSTDAINGSQLFAVASQIKPIQYFAVNSSVAGNKDNSGATGSDSVAIGPNAKAQAVSSIALGNNATAAGGNSIAIGNTSSATDKQSPISIGYGATANGDFSVAIGGGDNNTNYGATANGVGGTALGGRTKTTGGNFQTAVGFGATTTAPNASAFGYNATTSVEGGVALGFNSSSRTGVNKGYNPNDNRTNKYNDLNGNVLTSTTGAIAVGNGSTVTRQITGVAAGTKDTDAVNVAQLKSVNLAFKGNVGSGDVNLATNDSDKKLTIQGDRTYITTNAS
;
A
#
# COMPACT_ATOMS: atom_id res chain seq x y z
N VAL A 1 12.65 -70.91 10.05
CA VAL A 1 13.34 -71.49 8.87
C VAL A 1 14.14 -70.40 8.22
N SER A 2 15.44 -70.56 8.00
CA SER A 2 16.31 -69.59 7.31
C SER A 2 16.79 -70.27 6.00
N VAL A 3 16.78 -69.48 4.90
CA VAL A 3 17.26 -69.89 3.59
C VAL A 3 18.70 -69.41 3.31
N GLY A 4 19.33 -68.75 4.24
CA GLY A 4 20.71 -68.27 4.16
C GLY A 4 21.23 -67.78 5.51
N ALA A 5 22.44 -67.19 5.52
CA ALA A 5 23.06 -66.52 6.65
C ALA A 5 23.55 -65.15 6.23
N ALA A 6 23.82 -64.21 7.17
CA ALA A 6 24.35 -62.88 6.88
C ALA A 6 25.60 -62.95 6.01
N GLY A 7 25.63 -62.28 4.87
CA GLY A 7 26.66 -62.32 3.84
C GLY A 7 26.64 -63.60 2.96
N LYS A 8 25.64 -64.48 3.11
CA LYS A 8 25.41 -65.67 2.32
C LYS A 8 23.94 -65.86 1.96
N GLU A 9 23.31 -64.75 1.54
CA GLU A 9 21.91 -64.68 1.15
C GLU A 9 21.66 -65.50 -0.11
N ARG A 10 20.46 -66.02 -0.25
CA ARG A 10 20.04 -66.81 -1.43
C ARG A 10 18.81 -66.22 -2.09
N GLN A 11 18.78 -66.26 -3.40
CA GLN A 11 17.59 -65.92 -4.17
C GLN A 11 16.58 -67.05 -4.14
N ILE A 12 15.30 -66.70 -3.92
CA ILE A 12 14.19 -67.60 -4.15
C ILE A 12 13.62 -67.34 -5.53
N LYS A 13 13.70 -68.23 -6.46
CA LYS A 13 13.24 -68.07 -7.85
C LYS A 13 11.94 -68.80 -8.10
N ASN A 14 11.23 -68.48 -9.19
CA ASN A 14 9.97 -69.03 -9.61
C ASN A 14 8.84 -68.94 -8.56
N VAL A 15 8.84 -67.86 -7.81
CA VAL A 15 7.79 -67.58 -6.85
C VAL A 15 6.56 -66.99 -7.62
N ALA A 16 5.43 -67.70 -7.46
CA ALA A 16 4.15 -67.17 -8.00
C ALA A 16 3.73 -65.82 -7.31
N ALA A 17 2.86 -65.06 -7.96
CA ALA A 17 2.32 -63.85 -7.36
C ALA A 17 1.52 -64.17 -6.08
N GLY A 18 1.91 -63.58 -4.97
CA GLY A 18 1.19 -63.66 -3.70
C GLY A 18 -0.06 -62.78 -3.67
N LYS A 19 -1.00 -63.12 -2.80
CA LYS A 19 -2.18 -62.28 -2.55
C LYS A 19 -1.76 -60.98 -1.86
N VAL A 20 -2.12 -59.81 -2.41
CA VAL A 20 -1.87 -58.50 -1.81
C VAL A 20 -3.12 -58.07 -1.03
N SER A 21 -3.03 -58.15 0.30
CA SER A 21 -4.08 -57.65 1.22
C SER A 21 -3.46 -57.28 2.58
N ALA A 22 -4.19 -56.53 3.40
CA ALA A 22 -3.73 -56.12 4.73
C ALA A 22 -3.40 -57.28 5.69
N THR A 23 -3.91 -58.48 5.42
CA THR A 23 -3.73 -59.70 6.25
C THR A 23 -2.97 -60.79 5.53
N SER A 24 -2.42 -60.57 4.33
CA SER A 24 -1.69 -61.57 3.58
C SER A 24 -0.33 -61.83 4.20
N THR A 25 0.03 -63.10 4.27
CA THR A 25 1.37 -63.59 4.65
C THR A 25 2.12 -64.19 3.46
N ASP A 26 1.60 -63.98 2.24
CA ASP A 26 2.22 -64.51 1.02
C ASP A 26 3.48 -63.73 0.65
N ALA A 27 4.45 -64.45 0.03
CA ALA A 27 5.62 -63.76 -0.54
C ALA A 27 5.24 -62.95 -1.78
N ILE A 28 5.80 -61.76 -1.91
CA ILE A 28 5.66 -60.89 -3.07
C ILE A 28 6.79 -61.16 -4.06
N ASN A 29 6.49 -61.36 -5.32
CA ASN A 29 7.50 -61.56 -6.37
C ASN A 29 7.89 -60.20 -7.03
N GLY A 30 9.00 -60.22 -7.79
CA GLY A 30 9.54 -59.00 -8.43
C GLY A 30 8.59 -58.33 -9.42
N SER A 31 7.70 -59.08 -10.10
CA SER A 31 6.73 -58.47 -11.04
C SER A 31 5.64 -57.71 -10.33
N GLN A 32 5.19 -58.17 -9.15
CA GLN A 32 4.24 -57.41 -8.33
C GLN A 32 4.85 -56.09 -7.82
N LEU A 33 6.10 -56.14 -7.32
CA LEU A 33 6.80 -54.95 -6.88
C LEU A 33 7.05 -53.97 -8.05
N PHE A 34 7.44 -54.49 -9.22
CA PHE A 34 7.64 -53.68 -10.42
C PHE A 34 6.34 -52.97 -10.86
N ALA A 35 5.20 -53.71 -10.81
CA ALA A 35 3.91 -53.12 -11.14
C ALA A 35 3.54 -51.94 -10.21
N VAL A 36 3.80 -52.03 -8.90
CA VAL A 36 3.63 -50.95 -7.95
C VAL A 36 4.61 -49.80 -8.23
N ALA A 37 5.89 -50.12 -8.39
CA ALA A 37 6.93 -49.13 -8.66
C ALA A 37 6.67 -48.34 -9.96
N SER A 38 6.15 -49.00 -11.00
CA SER A 38 5.81 -48.36 -12.29
C SER A 38 4.60 -47.40 -12.21
N GLN A 39 3.76 -47.54 -11.19
CA GLN A 39 2.64 -46.62 -10.93
C GLN A 39 3.04 -45.39 -10.10
N ILE A 40 4.18 -45.42 -9.44
CA ILE A 40 4.72 -44.26 -8.72
C ILE A 40 5.27 -43.31 -9.75
N LYS A 41 4.40 -42.42 -10.23
CA LYS A 41 4.81 -41.32 -11.14
C LYS A 41 5.39 -40.16 -10.33
N PRO A 42 6.46 -39.51 -10.80
CA PRO A 42 6.90 -38.27 -10.21
C PRO A 42 5.74 -37.25 -10.17
N ILE A 43 5.63 -36.51 -9.08
CA ILE A 43 4.69 -35.39 -9.02
C ILE A 43 5.09 -34.40 -10.13
N GLN A 44 4.24 -34.28 -11.17
CA GLN A 44 4.51 -33.37 -12.29
C GLN A 44 4.26 -31.94 -11.86
N TYR A 45 5.08 -30.98 -12.36
CA TYR A 45 4.95 -29.54 -12.12
C TYR A 45 5.15 -29.10 -10.66
N PHE A 46 5.67 -29.97 -9.79
CA PHE A 46 6.05 -29.61 -8.42
C PHE A 46 7.47 -30.10 -8.17
N ALA A 47 8.40 -29.14 -8.06
CA ALA A 47 9.80 -29.44 -7.76
C ALA A 47 10.40 -28.38 -6.84
N VAL A 48 11.21 -28.80 -5.88
CA VAL A 48 12.02 -27.94 -5.01
C VAL A 48 13.47 -28.38 -5.15
N ASN A 49 14.33 -27.48 -5.63
CA ASN A 49 15.77 -27.70 -5.69
C ASN A 49 16.45 -26.91 -4.57
N SER A 50 16.87 -27.57 -3.52
CA SER A 50 17.52 -26.94 -2.38
C SER A 50 18.41 -27.90 -1.62
N SER A 51 19.57 -27.41 -1.16
CA SER A 51 20.44 -28.08 -0.19
C SER A 51 20.08 -27.75 1.26
N VAL A 52 19.19 -26.78 1.50
CA VAL A 52 18.76 -26.36 2.85
C VAL A 52 17.95 -27.47 3.51
N ALA A 53 18.26 -27.79 4.78
CA ALA A 53 17.68 -28.93 5.48
C ALA A 53 16.25 -28.71 5.97
N GLY A 54 15.86 -27.46 6.28
CA GLY A 54 14.56 -27.15 6.87
C GLY A 54 13.38 -27.46 5.96
N ASN A 55 12.31 -27.99 6.52
CA ASN A 55 11.08 -28.44 5.85
C ASN A 55 11.26 -29.62 4.86
N LYS A 56 12.37 -30.35 4.94
CA LYS A 56 12.56 -31.59 4.13
C LYS A 56 11.63 -32.73 4.55
N ASP A 57 11.27 -32.77 5.80
CA ASP A 57 10.40 -33.74 6.45
C ASP A 57 8.94 -33.29 6.55
N ASN A 58 8.59 -32.22 5.82
CA ASN A 58 7.28 -31.56 5.85
C ASN A 58 6.90 -30.96 7.23
N SER A 59 7.89 -30.70 8.10
CA SER A 59 7.67 -30.16 9.45
C SER A 59 7.35 -28.66 9.47
N GLY A 60 7.40 -27.98 8.34
CA GLY A 60 7.13 -26.55 8.24
C GLY A 60 5.65 -26.15 8.39
N ALA A 61 4.71 -27.06 8.13
CA ALA A 61 3.29 -26.86 8.31
C ALA A 61 2.86 -27.38 9.69
N THR A 62 2.83 -26.48 10.70
CA THR A 62 2.49 -26.85 12.09
C THR A 62 1.10 -26.39 12.53
N GLY A 63 0.49 -25.45 11.82
CA GLY A 63 -0.90 -25.05 12.03
C GLY A 63 -1.88 -26.01 11.41
N SER A 64 -3.09 -26.16 11.97
CA SER A 64 -4.16 -26.94 11.34
C SER A 64 -4.51 -26.35 9.98
N ASP A 65 -4.75 -27.21 8.98
CA ASP A 65 -5.12 -26.81 7.62
C ASP A 65 -4.10 -25.85 6.95
N SER A 66 -2.82 -25.92 7.36
CA SER A 66 -1.77 -25.03 6.87
C SER A 66 -0.95 -25.64 5.73
N VAL A 67 -0.33 -24.80 4.91
CA VAL A 67 0.51 -25.18 3.78
C VAL A 67 1.88 -24.51 3.86
N ALA A 68 2.96 -25.31 3.88
CA ALA A 68 4.33 -24.79 3.84
C ALA A 68 5.11 -25.45 2.70
N ILE A 69 5.50 -24.65 1.71
CA ILE A 69 6.24 -25.10 0.52
C ILE A 69 7.54 -24.30 0.38
N GLY A 70 8.65 -25.00 0.37
CA GLY A 70 9.98 -24.42 0.20
C GLY A 70 10.91 -24.61 1.39
N PRO A 71 12.22 -24.40 1.20
CA PRO A 71 13.20 -24.54 2.25
C PRO A 71 12.92 -23.60 3.42
N ASN A 72 12.91 -24.13 4.65
CA ASN A 72 12.57 -23.37 5.86
C ASN A 72 11.23 -22.62 5.84
N ALA A 73 10.32 -22.94 4.91
CA ALA A 73 8.97 -22.37 4.94
C ALA A 73 8.24 -22.77 6.22
N LYS A 74 7.55 -21.84 6.86
CA LYS A 74 6.86 -22.03 8.14
C LYS A 74 5.43 -21.53 8.07
N ALA A 75 4.47 -22.42 8.09
CA ALA A 75 3.04 -22.14 8.23
C ALA A 75 2.59 -22.57 9.62
N GLN A 76 2.56 -21.62 10.58
CA GLN A 76 2.51 -21.93 12.01
C GLN A 76 1.11 -21.82 12.61
N ALA A 77 0.21 -21.13 11.96
CA ALA A 77 -1.15 -20.90 12.45
C ALA A 77 -2.21 -21.59 11.59
N VAL A 78 -3.44 -21.64 12.11
CA VAL A 78 -4.59 -22.24 11.42
C VAL A 78 -4.78 -21.61 10.04
N SER A 79 -4.98 -22.45 9.03
CA SER A 79 -5.26 -22.04 7.64
C SER A 79 -4.21 -21.07 7.05
N SER A 80 -2.97 -21.15 7.52
CA SER A 80 -1.89 -20.28 7.02
C SER A 80 -1.17 -20.90 5.81
N ILE A 81 -0.64 -20.04 4.94
CA ILE A 81 0.10 -20.44 3.73
C ILE A 81 1.47 -19.78 3.73
N ALA A 82 2.55 -20.58 3.71
CA ALA A 82 3.92 -20.13 3.55
C ALA A 82 4.54 -20.75 2.29
N LEU A 83 4.89 -19.93 1.31
CA LEU A 83 5.47 -20.37 0.04
C LEU A 83 6.76 -19.61 -0.27
N GLY A 84 7.89 -20.27 -0.22
CA GLY A 84 9.20 -19.70 -0.53
C GLY A 84 10.26 -20.04 0.50
N ASN A 85 11.52 -19.76 0.18
CA ASN A 85 12.62 -19.94 1.12
C ASN A 85 12.46 -19.00 2.31
N ASN A 86 12.50 -19.54 3.54
CA ASN A 86 12.31 -18.78 4.79
C ASN A 86 10.98 -17.98 4.86
N ALA A 87 9.97 -18.29 4.04
CA ALA A 87 8.66 -17.67 4.16
C ALA A 87 8.02 -18.06 5.50
N THR A 88 7.44 -17.10 6.21
CA THR A 88 6.83 -17.33 7.53
C THR A 88 5.41 -16.77 7.59
N ALA A 89 4.43 -17.66 7.75
CA ALA A 89 3.02 -17.36 7.96
C ALA A 89 2.64 -17.78 9.38
N ALA A 90 2.74 -16.82 10.32
CA ALA A 90 2.55 -17.07 11.76
C ALA A 90 1.16 -16.66 12.26
N GLY A 91 0.42 -15.86 11.52
CA GLY A 91 -0.94 -15.44 11.87
C GLY A 91 -2.01 -16.39 11.35
N GLY A 92 -3.15 -16.47 12.02
CA GLY A 92 -4.31 -17.23 11.54
C GLY A 92 -4.82 -16.69 10.20
N ASN A 93 -5.15 -17.58 9.25
CA ASN A 93 -5.54 -17.24 7.89
C ASN A 93 -4.52 -16.37 7.14
N SER A 94 -3.25 -16.40 7.52
CA SER A 94 -2.19 -15.57 6.93
C SER A 94 -1.62 -16.15 5.64
N ILE A 95 -1.09 -15.27 4.79
CA ILE A 95 -0.42 -15.66 3.55
C ILE A 95 0.97 -15.01 3.51
N ALA A 96 2.02 -15.83 3.38
CA ALA A 96 3.39 -15.37 3.18
C ALA A 96 3.98 -16.03 1.92
N ILE A 97 4.19 -15.25 0.85
CA ILE A 97 4.72 -15.76 -0.42
C ILE A 97 5.97 -14.96 -0.81
N GLY A 98 7.08 -15.66 -0.97
CA GLY A 98 8.36 -15.06 -1.37
C GLY A 98 9.49 -15.43 -0.41
N ASN A 99 10.73 -15.24 -0.85
CA ASN A 99 11.88 -15.44 0.00
C ASN A 99 11.85 -14.45 1.16
N THR A 100 11.98 -14.93 2.40
CA THR A 100 11.93 -14.14 3.65
C THR A 100 10.67 -13.29 3.82
N SER A 101 9.58 -13.60 3.10
CA SER A 101 8.32 -12.91 3.34
C SER A 101 7.75 -13.29 4.72
N SER A 102 7.16 -12.34 5.43
CA SER A 102 6.69 -12.54 6.79
C SER A 102 5.28 -11.98 6.99
N ALA A 103 4.33 -12.87 7.25
CA ALA A 103 3.00 -12.55 7.75
C ALA A 103 2.97 -12.92 9.24
N THR A 104 3.01 -11.91 10.13
CA THR A 104 3.24 -12.13 11.55
C THR A 104 2.04 -12.77 12.27
N ASP A 105 2.14 -12.93 13.58
CA ASP A 105 1.17 -13.57 14.46
C ASP A 105 -0.16 -12.79 14.64
N LYS A 106 -0.53 -11.99 13.65
CA LYS A 106 -1.75 -11.18 13.59
C LYS A 106 -2.87 -11.91 12.83
N GLN A 107 -4.05 -11.35 12.82
CA GLN A 107 -5.19 -11.93 12.12
C GLN A 107 -5.16 -11.59 10.63
N SER A 108 -5.15 -12.61 9.79
CA SER A 108 -5.28 -12.52 8.33
C SER A 108 -4.31 -11.55 7.61
N PRO A 109 -3.02 -11.42 8.01
CA PRO A 109 -2.07 -10.62 7.27
C PRO A 109 -1.68 -11.30 5.95
N ILE A 110 -1.43 -10.49 4.92
CA ILE A 110 -0.96 -10.94 3.60
C ILE A 110 0.39 -10.30 3.29
N SER A 111 1.41 -11.11 3.06
CA SER A 111 2.75 -10.69 2.73
C SER A 111 3.23 -11.37 1.45
N ILE A 112 3.47 -10.62 0.37
CA ILE A 112 3.88 -11.17 -0.92
C ILE A 112 5.06 -10.37 -1.48
N GLY A 113 6.19 -11.06 -1.68
CA GLY A 113 7.41 -10.50 -2.25
C GLY A 113 8.64 -10.80 -1.41
N TYR A 114 9.82 -10.58 -1.97
CA TYR A 114 11.08 -10.74 -1.26
C TYR A 114 11.17 -9.75 -0.08
N GLY A 115 11.29 -10.26 1.14
CA GLY A 115 11.38 -9.43 2.35
C GLY A 115 10.12 -8.61 2.67
N ALA A 116 8.98 -8.90 2.03
CA ALA A 116 7.73 -8.24 2.37
C ALA A 116 7.31 -8.62 3.80
N THR A 117 6.70 -7.67 4.54
CA THR A 117 6.32 -7.88 5.93
C THR A 117 4.95 -7.26 6.24
N ALA A 118 4.00 -8.09 6.64
CA ALA A 118 2.67 -7.69 7.09
C ALA A 118 2.55 -7.92 8.60
N ASN A 119 2.57 -6.85 9.40
CA ASN A 119 2.65 -6.89 10.87
C ASN A 119 1.34 -6.50 11.56
N GLY A 120 0.36 -5.97 10.87
CA GLY A 120 -0.94 -5.60 11.44
C GLY A 120 -2.02 -6.61 11.17
N ASP A 121 -3.07 -6.65 12.00
CA ASP A 121 -4.29 -7.40 11.69
C ASP A 121 -4.87 -6.92 10.35
N PHE A 122 -5.28 -7.83 9.48
CA PHE A 122 -5.85 -7.52 8.17
C PHE A 122 -4.94 -6.67 7.26
N SER A 123 -3.63 -6.63 7.55
CA SER A 123 -2.68 -5.83 6.77
C SER A 123 -2.26 -6.55 5.49
N VAL A 124 -1.94 -5.75 4.45
CA VAL A 124 -1.51 -6.24 3.15
C VAL A 124 -0.18 -5.58 2.78
N ALA A 125 0.86 -6.39 2.60
CA ALA A 125 2.18 -5.95 2.16
C ALA A 125 2.56 -6.70 0.88
N ILE A 126 2.50 -6.06 -0.28
CA ILE A 126 2.84 -6.66 -1.58
C ILE A 126 3.91 -5.83 -2.27
N GLY A 127 5.09 -6.42 -2.43
CA GLY A 127 6.21 -5.78 -3.11
C GLY A 127 7.53 -6.29 -2.59
N GLY A 128 8.42 -6.66 -3.51
CA GLY A 128 9.74 -7.16 -3.18
C GLY A 128 10.74 -6.05 -2.87
N GLY A 129 11.69 -6.35 -2.00
CA GLY A 129 12.90 -5.58 -1.80
C GLY A 129 13.99 -5.97 -2.79
N ASP A 130 15.19 -5.45 -2.59
CA ASP A 130 16.39 -5.88 -3.28
C ASP A 130 17.27 -6.78 -2.39
N ASN A 131 18.21 -7.50 -3.01
CA ASN A 131 19.09 -8.42 -2.30
C ASN A 131 20.07 -7.72 -1.34
N ASN A 132 20.25 -6.41 -1.44
CA ASN A 132 21.22 -5.65 -0.64
C ASN A 132 20.59 -5.07 0.64
N THR A 133 19.30 -4.69 0.59
CA THR A 133 18.65 -3.94 1.68
C THR A 133 17.50 -4.70 2.33
N ASN A 134 17.02 -5.79 1.71
CA ASN A 134 15.89 -6.61 2.19
C ASN A 134 14.62 -5.79 2.53
N TYR A 135 14.45 -4.62 1.89
CA TYR A 135 13.31 -3.75 2.12
C TYR A 135 12.16 -4.07 1.15
N GLY A 136 11.40 -5.13 1.44
CA GLY A 136 10.11 -5.36 0.83
C GLY A 136 9.06 -4.33 1.28
N ALA A 137 7.85 -4.51 0.82
CA ALA A 137 6.71 -3.76 1.34
C ALA A 137 6.52 -4.05 2.83
N THR A 138 6.20 -3.03 3.63
CA THR A 138 5.97 -3.18 5.08
C THR A 138 4.63 -2.57 5.47
N ALA A 139 3.73 -3.37 6.03
CA ALA A 139 2.42 -2.93 6.53
C ALA A 139 2.31 -3.21 8.04
N ASN A 140 2.47 -2.18 8.89
CA ASN A 140 2.55 -2.34 10.34
C ASN A 140 1.23 -2.11 11.09
N GLY A 141 0.33 -1.27 10.57
CA GLY A 141 -0.92 -0.95 11.25
C GLY A 141 -2.07 -1.90 10.92
N VAL A 142 -3.08 -1.98 11.77
CA VAL A 142 -4.34 -2.69 11.48
C VAL A 142 -4.95 -2.14 10.19
N GLY A 143 -5.30 -3.02 9.26
CA GLY A 143 -5.84 -2.63 7.95
C GLY A 143 -4.84 -1.84 7.08
N GLY A 144 -3.55 -1.85 7.43
CA GLY A 144 -2.51 -1.18 6.64
C GLY A 144 -2.32 -1.84 5.28
N THR A 145 -2.26 -1.05 4.21
CA THR A 145 -2.03 -1.52 2.83
C THR A 145 -0.76 -0.90 2.26
N ALA A 146 0.25 -1.71 1.97
CA ALA A 146 1.52 -1.31 1.36
C ALA A 146 1.74 -2.06 0.04
N LEU A 147 1.61 -1.37 -1.10
CA LEU A 147 1.74 -1.96 -2.44
C LEU A 147 2.89 -1.32 -3.21
N GLY A 148 3.93 -2.08 -3.47
CA GLY A 148 5.14 -1.66 -4.18
C GLY A 148 6.41 -1.94 -3.39
N GLY A 149 7.55 -2.06 -4.08
CA GLY A 149 8.82 -2.26 -3.40
C GLY A 149 9.16 -1.09 -2.47
N ARG A 150 9.71 -1.37 -1.29
CA ARG A 150 10.12 -0.38 -0.28
C ARG A 150 8.97 0.51 0.25
N THR A 151 7.72 0.14 0.00
CA THR A 151 6.53 0.85 0.50
C THR A 151 6.39 0.63 2.00
N LYS A 152 5.94 1.65 2.75
CA LYS A 152 5.81 1.53 4.21
C LYS A 152 4.55 2.19 4.75
N THR A 153 3.82 1.47 5.61
CA THR A 153 2.79 2.03 6.49
C THR A 153 3.23 1.80 7.93
N THR A 154 3.59 2.85 8.69
CA THR A 154 4.29 2.69 9.98
C THR A 154 3.70 3.44 11.16
N GLY A 155 2.81 4.38 10.96
CA GLY A 155 2.38 5.34 11.98
C GLY A 155 0.97 5.16 12.53
N GLY A 156 0.34 3.99 12.39
CA GLY A 156 -1.01 3.78 12.90
C GLY A 156 -1.85 2.84 12.04
N ASN A 157 -3.15 2.89 12.22
CA ASN A 157 -4.11 2.02 11.55
C ASN A 157 -4.66 2.64 10.26
N PHE A 158 -5.23 1.80 9.40
CA PHE A 158 -5.98 2.18 8.20
C PHE A 158 -5.19 3.07 7.23
N GLN A 159 -3.91 2.79 7.09
CA GLN A 159 -3.01 3.50 6.19
C GLN A 159 -2.99 2.85 4.82
N THR A 160 -2.81 3.67 3.77
CA THR A 160 -2.63 3.17 2.40
C THR A 160 -1.41 3.80 1.76
N ALA A 161 -0.44 2.99 1.36
CA ALA A 161 0.74 3.43 0.62
C ALA A 161 0.87 2.60 -0.66
N VAL A 162 0.85 3.25 -1.82
CA VAL A 162 0.91 2.62 -3.14
C VAL A 162 1.96 3.31 -4.01
N GLY A 163 2.94 2.55 -4.47
CA GLY A 163 4.04 3.05 -5.28
C GLY A 163 5.40 2.75 -4.66
N PHE A 164 6.43 2.60 -5.47
CA PHE A 164 7.77 2.31 -4.95
C PHE A 164 8.22 3.42 -3.97
N GLY A 165 8.60 3.03 -2.75
CA GLY A 165 9.05 3.97 -1.72
C GLY A 165 7.95 4.87 -1.12
N ALA A 166 6.68 4.68 -1.48
CA ALA A 166 5.58 5.41 -0.86
C ALA A 166 5.53 5.14 0.65
N THR A 167 5.27 6.16 1.47
CA THR A 167 5.35 6.04 2.93
C THR A 167 4.24 6.81 3.62
N THR A 168 3.57 6.17 4.56
CA THR A 168 2.61 6.80 5.48
C THR A 168 3.07 6.60 6.92
N THR A 169 3.05 7.67 7.72
CA THR A 169 3.51 7.66 9.11
C THR A 169 2.46 8.14 10.12
N ALA A 170 1.24 8.39 9.68
CA ALA A 170 0.12 8.80 10.54
C ALA A 170 -1.13 7.96 10.28
N PRO A 171 -2.05 7.81 11.24
CA PRO A 171 -3.29 7.06 11.06
C PRO A 171 -4.16 7.61 9.93
N ASN A 172 -4.94 6.75 9.30
CA ASN A 172 -5.90 7.13 8.23
C ASN A 172 -5.24 7.84 7.02
N ALA A 173 -3.91 7.82 6.92
CA ALA A 173 -3.15 8.53 5.89
C ALA A 173 -3.02 7.72 4.60
N SER A 174 -2.97 8.41 3.46
CA SER A 174 -2.85 7.78 2.14
C SER A 174 -1.72 8.42 1.31
N ALA A 175 -0.87 7.60 0.70
CA ALA A 175 0.21 8.03 -0.18
C ALA A 175 0.19 7.23 -1.49
N PHE A 176 0.00 7.90 -2.62
CA PHE A 176 -0.09 7.31 -3.95
C PHE A 176 0.97 7.90 -4.88
N GLY A 177 1.94 7.10 -5.30
CA GLY A 177 2.99 7.50 -6.23
C GLY A 177 4.40 7.16 -5.73
N TYR A 178 5.37 7.18 -6.65
CA TYR A 178 6.78 6.98 -6.30
C TYR A 178 7.24 8.01 -5.26
N ASN A 179 7.78 7.55 -4.14
CA ASN A 179 8.22 8.39 -3.01
C ASN A 179 7.15 9.37 -2.49
N ALA A 180 5.86 9.11 -2.68
CA ALA A 180 4.80 9.90 -2.05
C ALA A 180 4.85 9.68 -0.53
N THR A 181 4.71 10.76 0.26
CA THR A 181 4.81 10.70 1.72
C THR A 181 3.65 11.40 2.42
N THR A 182 3.12 10.81 3.49
CA THR A 182 2.08 11.43 4.31
C THR A 182 2.41 11.24 5.78
N SER A 183 2.51 12.36 6.52
CA SER A 183 2.90 12.37 7.93
C SER A 183 1.85 12.98 8.86
N VAL A 184 0.65 13.24 8.36
CA VAL A 184 -0.46 13.83 9.13
C VAL A 184 -1.69 12.93 9.03
N GLU A 185 -2.45 12.87 10.11
CA GLU A 185 -3.68 12.06 10.18
C GLU A 185 -4.68 12.48 9.10
N GLY A 186 -5.25 11.50 8.41
CA GLY A 186 -6.20 11.72 7.32
C GLY A 186 -5.63 12.45 6.11
N GLY A 187 -4.33 12.72 6.07
CA GLY A 187 -3.68 13.38 4.93
C GLY A 187 -3.58 12.48 3.70
N VAL A 188 -3.54 13.10 2.52
CA VAL A 188 -3.38 12.40 1.24
C VAL A 188 -2.23 13.03 0.45
N ALA A 189 -1.26 12.22 0.02
CA ALA A 189 -0.22 12.62 -0.92
C ALA A 189 -0.45 11.94 -2.26
N LEU A 190 -0.63 12.71 -3.34
CA LEU A 190 -0.98 12.20 -4.65
C LEU A 190 0.05 12.60 -5.71
N GLY A 191 0.74 11.59 -6.22
CA GLY A 191 1.72 11.72 -7.31
C GLY A 191 3.17 11.60 -6.84
N PHE A 192 4.09 11.51 -7.82
CA PHE A 192 5.54 11.43 -7.63
C PHE A 192 6.06 12.52 -6.68
N ASN A 193 6.79 12.13 -5.65
CA ASN A 193 7.39 13.02 -4.64
C ASN A 193 6.42 14.01 -3.99
N SER A 194 5.11 13.73 -3.98
CA SER A 194 4.14 14.52 -3.24
C SER A 194 4.30 14.29 -1.74
N SER A 195 4.06 15.33 -0.93
CA SER A 195 4.20 15.24 0.52
C SER A 195 3.08 15.97 1.24
N SER A 196 2.21 15.22 1.94
CA SER A 196 1.17 15.79 2.80
C SER A 196 1.70 15.88 4.24
N ARG A 197 1.94 17.13 4.69
CA ARG A 197 2.47 17.46 6.02
C ARG A 197 1.60 18.44 6.80
N THR A 198 0.55 18.94 6.17
CA THR A 198 -0.37 19.91 6.77
C THR A 198 -1.55 19.16 7.37
N GLY A 199 -1.64 19.15 8.68
CA GLY A 199 -2.78 18.65 9.45
C GLY A 199 -3.96 19.60 9.41
N VAL A 200 -4.87 19.46 10.37
CA VAL A 200 -5.95 20.43 10.60
C VAL A 200 -5.34 21.82 10.77
N ASN A 201 -5.74 22.76 9.94
CA ASN A 201 -5.16 24.09 9.94
C ASN A 201 -6.17 25.17 9.52
N LYS A 202 -5.98 26.37 10.09
CA LYS A 202 -6.69 27.58 9.67
C LYS A 202 -6.09 28.10 8.37
N GLY A 203 -6.91 28.29 7.34
CA GLY A 203 -6.52 28.90 6.09
C GLY A 203 -6.27 30.40 6.22
N TYR A 204 -5.80 31.03 5.14
CA TYR A 204 -5.65 32.48 5.07
C TYR A 204 -7.01 33.16 5.14
N ASN A 205 -7.18 34.08 6.10
CA ASN A 205 -8.34 34.95 6.18
C ASN A 205 -7.91 36.41 5.92
N PRO A 206 -8.33 37.02 4.82
CA PRO A 206 -7.93 38.38 4.49
C PRO A 206 -8.40 39.43 5.51
N ASN A 207 -9.33 39.05 6.40
CA ASN A 207 -9.88 39.96 7.42
C ASN A 207 -9.24 39.82 8.80
N ASP A 208 -8.27 38.91 9.01
CA ASP A 208 -7.70 38.65 10.35
C ASP A 208 -7.12 39.87 11.07
N ASN A 209 -6.62 40.88 10.32
CA ASN A 209 -6.01 42.10 10.88
C ASN A 209 -6.79 43.36 10.54
N ARG A 210 -8.08 43.28 10.16
CA ARG A 210 -8.89 44.46 9.78
C ARG A 210 -9.93 44.78 10.83
N THR A 211 -10.13 46.08 11.10
CA THR A 211 -11.14 46.59 12.04
C THR A 211 -12.58 46.52 11.49
N ASN A 212 -12.75 46.62 10.18
CA ASN A 212 -14.04 46.47 9.50
C ASN A 212 -14.06 45.16 8.70
N LYS A 213 -14.65 44.15 9.27
CA LYS A 213 -14.74 42.81 8.68
C LYS A 213 -16.00 42.69 7.84
N TYR A 214 -15.82 42.51 6.53
CA TYR A 214 -16.89 42.13 5.62
C TYR A 214 -16.71 40.63 5.25
N ASN A 215 -17.76 39.85 5.35
CA ASN A 215 -17.77 38.42 4.97
C ASN A 215 -16.61 37.63 5.61
N ASP A 216 -16.59 37.61 6.95
CA ASP A 216 -15.57 36.88 7.70
C ASP A 216 -15.68 35.38 7.42
N LEU A 217 -14.60 34.77 6.98
CA LEU A 217 -14.52 33.32 6.79
C LEU A 217 -14.49 32.64 8.15
N ASN A 218 -15.33 31.64 8.36
CA ASN A 218 -15.40 30.88 9.62
C ASN A 218 -15.74 29.41 9.40
N GLY A 219 -15.70 28.63 10.47
CA GLY A 219 -16.02 27.20 10.43
C GLY A 219 -15.19 26.43 9.40
N ASN A 220 -15.81 25.49 8.71
CA ASN A 220 -15.15 24.62 7.73
C ASN A 220 -14.72 25.34 6.44
N VAL A 221 -15.19 26.55 6.19
CA VAL A 221 -14.73 27.37 5.07
C VAL A 221 -13.31 27.91 5.34
N LEU A 222 -12.99 28.20 6.59
CA LEU A 222 -11.69 28.72 7.01
C LEU A 222 -10.75 27.64 7.55
N THR A 223 -11.27 26.67 8.27
CA THR A 223 -10.45 25.67 8.99
C THR A 223 -10.74 24.26 8.46
N SER A 224 -9.70 23.56 8.02
CA SER A 224 -9.83 22.16 7.62
C SER A 224 -10.13 21.26 8.81
N THR A 225 -10.89 20.18 8.59
CA THR A 225 -11.28 19.22 9.64
C THR A 225 -10.40 17.96 9.65
N THR A 226 -9.53 17.78 8.66
CA THR A 226 -8.60 16.65 8.53
C THR A 226 -7.33 17.10 7.81
N GLY A 227 -6.37 16.17 7.64
CA GLY A 227 -5.12 16.44 6.95
C GLY A 227 -5.33 16.80 5.48
N ALA A 228 -4.41 17.60 4.94
CA ALA A 228 -4.50 18.13 3.59
C ALA A 228 -4.28 17.07 2.50
N ILE A 229 -4.89 17.29 1.34
CA ILE A 229 -4.52 16.61 0.09
C ILE A 229 -3.38 17.39 -0.55
N ALA A 230 -2.21 16.76 -0.68
CA ALA A 230 -1.04 17.35 -1.31
C ALA A 230 -0.78 16.72 -2.69
N VAL A 231 -0.79 17.53 -3.73
CA VAL A 231 -0.42 17.13 -5.10
C VAL A 231 1.04 17.46 -5.43
N GLY A 232 1.78 17.97 -4.47
CA GLY A 232 3.19 18.36 -4.52
C GLY A 232 3.84 18.26 -3.14
N ASN A 233 5.03 18.87 -2.97
CA ASN A 233 5.75 18.85 -1.69
C ASN A 233 5.96 20.26 -1.10
N GLY A 234 5.37 21.28 -1.71
CA GLY A 234 5.46 22.68 -1.26
C GLY A 234 6.78 23.38 -1.57
N SER A 235 7.73 22.73 -2.28
CA SER A 235 9.03 23.34 -2.62
C SER A 235 9.48 23.02 -4.04
N THR A 236 9.85 21.79 -4.32
CA THR A 236 10.45 21.37 -5.61
C THR A 236 9.46 20.68 -6.55
N VAL A 237 8.33 20.24 -6.03
CA VAL A 237 7.27 19.57 -6.83
C VAL A 237 5.97 20.33 -6.65
N THR A 238 5.48 20.90 -7.73
CA THR A 238 4.17 21.56 -7.83
C THR A 238 3.40 20.97 -9.01
N ARG A 239 2.07 21.00 -8.96
CA ARG A 239 1.19 20.51 -10.04
C ARG A 239 0.02 21.43 -10.25
N GLN A 240 -0.43 21.53 -11.50
CA GLN A 240 -1.73 22.11 -11.82
C GLN A 240 -2.82 21.05 -11.56
N ILE A 241 -3.94 21.48 -11.02
CA ILE A 241 -5.16 20.68 -10.97
C ILE A 241 -6.01 21.11 -12.16
N THR A 242 -6.12 20.27 -13.18
CA THR A 242 -6.84 20.57 -14.43
C THR A 242 -8.19 19.87 -14.47
N GLY A 243 -9.10 20.36 -15.34
CA GLY A 243 -10.44 19.77 -15.48
C GLY A 243 -11.37 20.06 -14.29
N VAL A 244 -11.09 21.12 -13.50
CA VAL A 244 -11.92 21.53 -12.37
C VAL A 244 -13.14 22.29 -12.89
N ALA A 245 -14.34 21.76 -12.64
CA ALA A 245 -15.59 22.47 -12.90
C ALA A 245 -15.76 23.67 -11.98
N ALA A 246 -16.67 24.59 -12.31
CA ALA A 246 -17.00 25.71 -11.45
C ALA A 246 -17.59 25.23 -10.13
N GLY A 247 -17.04 25.70 -9.01
CA GLY A 247 -17.55 25.42 -7.68
C GLY A 247 -18.93 26.05 -7.44
N THR A 248 -19.76 25.41 -6.63
CA THR A 248 -21.12 25.89 -6.29
C THR A 248 -21.30 26.20 -4.81
N LYS A 249 -20.45 25.63 -3.96
CA LYS A 249 -20.48 25.83 -2.49
C LYS A 249 -19.23 26.55 -2.05
N ASP A 250 -19.29 27.22 -0.91
CA ASP A 250 -18.18 27.99 -0.34
C ASP A 250 -16.91 27.14 -0.07
N THR A 251 -17.04 25.82 0.02
CA THR A 251 -15.94 24.87 0.22
C THR A 251 -15.42 24.24 -1.06
N ASP A 252 -15.99 24.54 -2.22
CA ASP A 252 -15.56 23.99 -3.50
C ASP A 252 -14.32 24.71 -4.04
N ALA A 253 -13.54 24.01 -4.85
CA ALA A 253 -12.42 24.62 -5.55
C ALA A 253 -12.91 25.60 -6.61
N VAL A 254 -12.29 26.77 -6.68
CA VAL A 254 -12.56 27.80 -7.69
C VAL A 254 -11.68 27.56 -8.90
N ASN A 255 -12.26 27.54 -10.11
CA ASN A 255 -11.48 27.48 -11.34
C ASN A 255 -11.14 28.89 -11.89
N VAL A 256 -10.21 28.91 -12.86
CA VAL A 256 -9.74 30.18 -13.47
C VAL A 256 -10.86 30.97 -14.16
N ALA A 257 -11.89 30.29 -14.70
CA ALA A 257 -13.01 30.96 -15.34
C ALA A 257 -13.86 31.73 -14.32
N GLN A 258 -14.13 31.17 -13.16
CA GLN A 258 -14.82 31.84 -12.05
C GLN A 258 -14.01 33.05 -11.56
N LEU A 259 -12.69 32.88 -11.37
CA LEU A 259 -11.85 34.00 -10.94
C LEU A 259 -11.84 35.13 -11.97
N LYS A 260 -11.78 34.82 -13.27
CA LYS A 260 -11.86 35.82 -14.35
C LYS A 260 -13.23 36.53 -14.45
N SER A 261 -14.28 35.88 -13.96
CA SER A 261 -15.64 36.47 -13.95
C SER A 261 -15.88 37.48 -12.83
N VAL A 262 -14.94 37.60 -11.87
CA VAL A 262 -15.02 38.58 -10.80
C VAL A 262 -14.72 39.96 -11.38
N ASN A 263 -15.78 40.74 -11.63
CA ASN A 263 -15.69 42.12 -12.14
C ASN A 263 -16.17 43.10 -11.10
N LEU A 264 -15.44 44.20 -10.94
CA LEU A 264 -15.90 45.37 -10.22
C LEU A 264 -16.23 46.46 -11.25
N ALA A 265 -17.52 46.74 -11.44
CA ALA A 265 -17.98 47.72 -12.38
C ALA A 265 -18.21 49.08 -11.64
N PHE A 266 -17.60 50.14 -12.13
CA PHE A 266 -17.84 51.51 -11.66
C PHE A 266 -18.61 52.27 -12.76
N LYS A 267 -19.77 52.82 -12.40
CA LYS A 267 -20.57 53.65 -13.31
C LYS A 267 -20.40 55.13 -12.92
N GLY A 268 -19.77 55.88 -13.79
CA GLY A 268 -19.66 57.34 -13.63
C GLY A 268 -20.80 58.09 -14.35
N ASN A 269 -20.92 59.38 -14.11
CA ASN A 269 -21.90 60.24 -14.78
C ASN A 269 -21.61 60.46 -16.29
N VAL A 270 -20.37 60.19 -16.71
CA VAL A 270 -19.92 60.30 -18.08
C VAL A 270 -19.00 59.11 -18.38
N GLY A 271 -19.46 58.21 -19.25
CA GLY A 271 -18.72 57.03 -19.62
C GLY A 271 -18.87 55.88 -18.63
N SER A 272 -19.16 54.69 -19.13
CA SER A 272 -19.16 53.45 -18.34
C SER A 272 -18.09 52.50 -18.90
N GLY A 273 -17.21 52.04 -18.05
CA GLY A 273 -16.24 50.98 -18.37
C GLY A 273 -16.16 49.98 -17.22
N ASP A 274 -16.18 48.71 -17.55
CA ASP A 274 -15.92 47.66 -16.56
C ASP A 274 -14.42 47.57 -16.26
N VAL A 275 -14.07 47.69 -14.98
CA VAL A 275 -12.70 47.43 -14.52
C VAL A 275 -12.64 45.97 -14.09
N ASN A 276 -11.98 45.14 -14.87
CA ASN A 276 -11.74 43.74 -14.54
C ASN A 276 -10.47 43.63 -13.69
N LEU A 277 -10.63 43.36 -12.38
CA LEU A 277 -9.52 43.24 -11.43
C LEU A 277 -8.81 41.88 -11.54
N ALA A 278 -9.37 40.94 -12.30
CA ALA A 278 -8.79 39.58 -12.48
C ALA A 278 -7.80 39.49 -13.66
N THR A 279 -7.60 40.56 -14.43
CA THR A 279 -6.64 40.55 -15.54
C THR A 279 -5.30 41.13 -15.12
N ASN A 280 -4.20 40.44 -15.46
CA ASN A 280 -2.82 40.92 -15.30
C ASN A 280 -2.44 42.05 -16.27
N ASP A 281 -3.39 42.86 -16.66
CA ASP A 281 -3.12 44.01 -17.52
C ASP A 281 -2.59 45.17 -16.65
N SER A 282 -1.28 45.39 -16.69
CA SER A 282 -0.58 46.41 -15.90
C SER A 282 -1.09 47.82 -16.16
N ASP A 283 -1.81 48.05 -17.25
CA ASP A 283 -2.31 49.37 -17.67
C ASP A 283 -3.75 49.64 -17.19
N LYS A 284 -4.44 48.63 -16.64
CA LYS A 284 -5.79 48.79 -16.09
C LYS A 284 -5.76 49.09 -14.59
N LYS A 285 -5.50 50.30 -14.24
CA LYS A 285 -5.56 50.81 -12.86
C LYS A 285 -6.84 51.60 -12.62
N LEU A 286 -7.57 51.29 -11.55
CA LEU A 286 -8.58 52.21 -11.05
C LEU A 286 -7.85 53.43 -10.44
N THR A 287 -7.90 54.56 -11.12
CA THR A 287 -7.38 55.81 -10.58
C THR A 287 -8.55 56.63 -10.07
N ILE A 288 -8.63 56.88 -8.78
CA ILE A 288 -9.56 57.82 -8.16
C ILE A 288 -8.81 59.12 -7.95
N GLN A 289 -9.13 60.13 -8.73
CA GLN A 289 -8.52 61.43 -8.63
C GLN A 289 -9.48 62.40 -7.94
N GLY A 290 -9.06 62.96 -6.82
CA GLY A 290 -9.81 64.02 -6.12
C GLY A 290 -9.66 65.34 -6.78
N ASP A 291 -10.70 66.16 -6.79
CA ASP A 291 -10.72 67.53 -7.29
C ASP A 291 -10.23 68.57 -6.26
N ARG A 292 -9.75 68.09 -5.11
CA ARG A 292 -9.28 68.81 -3.94
C ARG A 292 -10.37 69.65 -3.22
N THR A 293 -11.60 69.66 -3.73
CA THR A 293 -12.71 70.43 -3.14
C THR A 293 -13.73 69.50 -2.47
N TYR A 294 -14.06 68.37 -3.11
CA TYR A 294 -15.13 67.50 -2.66
C TYR A 294 -14.69 66.05 -2.45
N ILE A 295 -13.55 65.61 -3.01
CA ILE A 295 -13.05 64.29 -2.85
C ILE A 295 -11.60 64.29 -2.34
N THR A 296 -11.38 63.85 -1.11
CA THR A 296 -10.05 63.64 -0.54
C THR A 296 -9.77 62.14 -0.50
N THR A 297 -8.69 61.69 -1.16
CA THR A 297 -8.20 60.33 -1.10
C THR A 297 -6.97 60.25 -0.20
N ASN A 298 -7.04 59.49 0.88
CA ASN A 298 -5.87 59.15 1.69
C ASN A 298 -5.41 57.74 1.30
N ALA A 299 -4.22 57.62 0.75
CA ALA A 299 -3.51 56.36 0.63
C ALA A 299 -2.73 56.15 1.93
N SER A 300 -3.09 55.12 2.69
CA SER A 300 -2.32 54.61 3.84
C SER A 300 -1.64 53.30 3.48
#